data_043c9f0b06b6acc7a9531cc9ba279438
#
_entry.id   043c9f0b06b6acc7a9531cc9ba279438
#
_cell.length_a   1.000
_cell.length_b   1.000
_cell.length_c   1.000
_cell.angle_alpha   90.00
_cell.angle_beta   90.00
_cell.angle_gamma   90.00
#
_symmetry.space_group_name_H-M   'P 1'
#
loop_
_entity.id
_entity.type
_entity.pdbx_description
1 polymer ?
#
loop_
_entity_poly.entity_id
_entity_poly.type
_entity_poly.pdbx_seq_one_letter_code
_entity_poly.pdbx_strand_id
1 'polypeptide(L)'
;MSNKQPRVSIGLPVYNGEPFIKEAIESILVQTFKDFELIISDNASSDRTQEICQAYAVKDGRIRYYRNEENLGAARNFNRVFELSRGEYFKWQPADETAEPEFLARCVDLLDREPTLVLACTQFMMRDELKGTTQFLKGATADYEIGSPSTYARFRKLFVVLGHNGAIWGLMRSQLLKETHLIRHFPGADDCFLVELILKGGFGQIPEYLYTMRTHSQAYHRIKDRQNGLEGLEEAHWFDPTKLHIWVLPYWRRLW
;
A
#
# COMPACT_ATOMS: atom_id res chain seq x y z
N MET A 1 -11.28 -19.56 -20.72
CA MET A 1 -10.40 -18.65 -19.95
C MET A 1 -9.43 -19.54 -19.19
N SER A 2 -8.13 -19.28 -19.30
CA SER A 2 -7.10 -20.09 -18.64
C SER A 2 -7.27 -20.04 -17.12
N ASN A 3 -7.42 -21.20 -16.49
CA ASN A 3 -7.56 -21.36 -15.03
C ASN A 3 -6.20 -21.18 -14.31
N LYS A 4 -5.24 -20.49 -14.96
CA LYS A 4 -3.91 -20.26 -14.42
C LYS A 4 -3.97 -19.18 -13.34
N GLN A 5 -3.48 -19.51 -12.17
CA GLN A 5 -3.32 -18.56 -11.06
C GLN A 5 -2.30 -17.49 -11.47
N PRO A 6 -2.61 -16.19 -11.31
CA PRO A 6 -1.67 -15.13 -11.64
C PRO A 6 -0.48 -15.15 -10.68
N ARG A 7 0.69 -14.72 -11.13
CA ARG A 7 1.86 -14.59 -10.25
C ARG A 7 1.73 -13.44 -9.27
N VAL A 8 1.14 -12.32 -9.70
CA VAL A 8 0.98 -11.11 -8.88
C VAL A 8 -0.49 -10.78 -8.71
N SER A 9 -0.94 -10.52 -7.50
CA SER A 9 -2.21 -9.87 -7.21
C SER A 9 -1.96 -8.44 -6.75
N ILE A 10 -2.66 -7.50 -7.37
CA ILE A 10 -2.64 -6.08 -7.00
C ILE A 10 -3.99 -5.76 -6.39
N GLY A 11 -4.01 -5.37 -5.12
CA GLY A 11 -5.21 -4.98 -4.40
C GLY A 11 -5.38 -3.47 -4.39
N LEU A 12 -6.46 -2.96 -4.97
CA LEU A 12 -6.80 -1.55 -5.03
C LEU A 12 -8.09 -1.29 -4.22
N PRO A 13 -7.96 -0.96 -2.92
CA PRO A 13 -9.09 -0.51 -2.12
C PRO A 13 -9.40 0.94 -2.46
N VAL A 14 -10.68 1.28 -2.63
CA VAL A 14 -11.10 2.63 -2.98
C VAL A 14 -12.37 3.05 -2.25
N TYR A 15 -12.46 4.33 -1.91
CA TYR A 15 -13.66 5.03 -1.45
C TYR A 15 -13.63 6.46 -1.97
N ASN A 16 -14.64 6.82 -2.79
CA ASN A 16 -14.75 8.13 -3.45
C ASN A 16 -13.46 8.54 -4.19
N GLY A 17 -13.00 7.65 -5.08
CA GLY A 17 -11.73 7.80 -5.80
C GLY A 17 -11.85 8.47 -7.17
N GLU A 18 -13.01 8.99 -7.56
CA GLU A 18 -13.28 9.55 -8.90
C GLU A 18 -12.14 10.45 -9.44
N PRO A 19 -11.50 11.34 -8.64
CA PRO A 19 -10.48 12.25 -9.17
C PRO A 19 -9.20 11.54 -9.66
N PHE A 20 -8.86 10.36 -9.11
CA PHE A 20 -7.55 9.75 -9.29
C PHE A 20 -7.59 8.30 -9.78
N ILE A 21 -8.69 7.58 -9.52
CA ILE A 21 -8.81 6.13 -9.76
C ILE A 21 -8.47 5.72 -11.20
N LYS A 22 -8.79 6.56 -12.17
CA LYS A 22 -8.49 6.30 -13.58
C LYS A 22 -6.98 6.20 -13.80
N GLU A 23 -6.21 7.18 -13.32
CA GLU A 23 -4.75 7.22 -13.47
C GLU A 23 -4.09 6.05 -12.75
N ALA A 24 -4.57 5.71 -11.55
CA ALA A 24 -4.09 4.55 -10.80
C ALA A 24 -4.31 3.23 -11.56
N ILE A 25 -5.51 2.98 -12.09
CA ILE A 25 -5.80 1.78 -12.90
C ILE A 25 -4.91 1.75 -14.16
N GLU A 26 -4.81 2.85 -14.90
CA GLU A 26 -4.02 2.92 -16.11
C GLU A 26 -2.54 2.64 -15.86
N SER A 27 -1.97 3.14 -14.75
CA SER A 27 -0.58 2.87 -14.36
C SER A 27 -0.31 1.38 -14.12
N ILE A 28 -1.30 0.63 -13.66
CA ILE A 28 -1.20 -0.82 -13.49
C ILE A 28 -1.37 -1.57 -14.81
N LEU A 29 -2.27 -1.14 -15.68
CA LEU A 29 -2.51 -1.83 -16.94
C LEU A 29 -1.34 -1.74 -17.92
N VAL A 30 -0.51 -0.67 -17.84
CA VAL A 30 0.69 -0.50 -18.65
C VAL A 30 1.93 -1.24 -18.14
N GLN A 31 1.87 -1.89 -16.97
CA GLN A 31 3.01 -2.63 -16.43
C GLN A 31 3.60 -3.60 -17.46
N THR A 32 4.94 -3.68 -17.54
CA THR A 32 5.66 -4.58 -18.45
C THR A 32 5.51 -6.04 -18.03
N PHE A 33 5.43 -6.33 -16.75
CA PHE A 33 5.06 -7.64 -16.24
C PHE A 33 3.56 -7.90 -16.43
N LYS A 34 3.17 -8.94 -17.17
CA LYS A 34 1.78 -9.17 -17.61
C LYS A 34 1.00 -10.23 -16.82
N ASP A 35 1.68 -11.10 -16.07
CA ASP A 35 1.04 -12.20 -15.32
C ASP A 35 0.53 -11.70 -13.94
N PHE A 36 -0.47 -10.80 -13.98
CA PHE A 36 -1.09 -10.23 -12.79
C PHE A 36 -2.62 -10.20 -12.89
N GLU A 37 -3.28 -10.07 -11.75
CA GLU A 37 -4.67 -9.64 -11.59
C GLU A 37 -4.72 -8.31 -10.82
N LEU A 38 -5.72 -7.47 -11.12
CA LEU A 38 -6.05 -6.26 -10.39
C LEU A 38 -7.40 -6.45 -9.69
N ILE A 39 -7.40 -6.41 -8.37
CA ILE A 39 -8.58 -6.57 -7.54
C ILE A 39 -8.97 -5.19 -7.01
N ILE A 40 -10.11 -4.67 -7.45
CA ILE A 40 -10.64 -3.39 -7.00
C ILE A 40 -11.75 -3.67 -6.00
N SER A 41 -11.63 -3.15 -4.77
CA SER A 41 -12.67 -3.19 -3.75
C SER A 41 -13.19 -1.79 -3.48
N ASP A 42 -14.36 -1.48 -4.04
CA ASP A 42 -15.07 -0.22 -3.85
C ASP A 42 -15.87 -0.26 -2.54
N ASN A 43 -15.50 0.60 -1.61
CA ASN A 43 -16.03 0.65 -0.26
C ASN A 43 -17.37 1.43 -0.17
N ALA A 44 -18.33 1.12 -1.05
CA ALA A 44 -19.61 1.80 -1.19
C ALA A 44 -19.48 3.29 -1.57
N SER A 45 -18.63 3.62 -2.55
CA SER A 45 -18.44 4.99 -3.04
C SER A 45 -19.76 5.62 -3.51
N SER A 46 -19.90 6.93 -3.29
CA SER A 46 -21.08 7.72 -3.67
C SER A 46 -20.85 8.61 -4.91
N ASP A 47 -19.62 8.68 -5.40
CA ASP A 47 -19.19 9.38 -6.61
C ASP A 47 -19.18 8.43 -7.83
N ARG A 48 -18.52 8.83 -8.92
CA ARG A 48 -18.44 8.02 -10.15
C ARG A 48 -17.42 6.90 -10.11
N THR A 49 -16.83 6.58 -8.95
CA THR A 49 -15.85 5.49 -8.80
C THR A 49 -16.37 4.17 -9.35
N GLN A 50 -17.62 3.80 -9.02
CA GLN A 50 -18.24 2.55 -9.51
C GLN A 50 -18.28 2.50 -11.04
N GLU A 51 -18.79 3.56 -11.67
CA GLU A 51 -18.91 3.65 -13.13
C GLU A 51 -17.55 3.47 -13.81
N ILE A 52 -16.55 4.18 -13.30
CA ILE A 52 -15.18 4.13 -13.85
C ILE A 52 -14.61 2.72 -13.72
N CYS A 53 -14.64 2.13 -12.54
CA CYS A 53 -14.07 0.79 -12.28
C CYS A 53 -14.74 -0.30 -13.12
N GLN A 54 -16.07 -0.27 -13.24
CA GLN A 54 -16.81 -1.23 -14.06
C GLN A 54 -16.46 -1.09 -15.55
N ALA A 55 -16.30 0.14 -16.06
CA ALA A 55 -15.90 0.37 -17.43
C ALA A 55 -14.51 -0.22 -17.75
N TYR A 56 -13.56 -0.19 -16.81
CA TYR A 56 -12.26 -0.84 -16.96
C TYR A 56 -12.35 -2.36 -16.83
N ALA A 57 -13.13 -2.88 -15.90
CA ALA A 57 -13.31 -4.32 -15.71
C ALA A 57 -13.93 -5.04 -16.93
N VAL A 58 -14.79 -4.34 -17.68
CA VAL A 58 -15.34 -4.86 -18.95
C VAL A 58 -14.27 -4.92 -20.06
N LYS A 59 -13.31 -3.98 -20.06
CA LYS A 59 -12.29 -3.86 -21.11
C LYS A 59 -11.08 -4.79 -20.90
N ASP A 60 -10.74 -5.11 -19.65
CA ASP A 60 -9.56 -5.91 -19.33
C ASP A 60 -9.91 -7.03 -18.35
N GLY A 61 -9.85 -8.26 -18.82
CA GLY A 61 -10.20 -9.46 -18.04
C GLY A 61 -9.28 -9.77 -16.86
N ARG A 62 -8.18 -9.00 -16.67
CA ARG A 62 -7.32 -9.08 -15.48
C ARG A 62 -7.93 -8.34 -14.29
N ILE A 63 -8.92 -7.45 -14.51
CA ILE A 63 -9.57 -6.65 -13.48
C ILE A 63 -10.75 -7.42 -12.89
N ARG A 64 -10.77 -7.51 -11.57
CA ARG A 64 -11.85 -8.07 -10.77
C ARG A 64 -12.41 -6.97 -9.88
N TYR A 65 -13.61 -6.48 -10.19
CA TYR A 65 -14.26 -5.43 -9.43
C TYR A 65 -15.27 -6.01 -8.42
N TYR A 66 -15.18 -5.54 -7.19
CA TYR A 66 -16.10 -5.84 -6.10
C TYR A 66 -16.58 -4.55 -5.45
N ARG A 67 -17.86 -4.49 -5.09
CA ARG A 67 -18.44 -3.39 -4.33
C ARG A 67 -18.92 -3.89 -2.98
N ASN A 68 -18.61 -3.18 -1.92
CA ASN A 68 -19.16 -3.44 -0.60
C ASN A 68 -20.58 -2.89 -0.51
N GLU A 69 -21.43 -3.50 0.30
CA GLU A 69 -22.80 -3.03 0.54
C GLU A 69 -22.81 -1.73 1.34
N GLU A 70 -21.82 -1.57 2.24
CA GLU A 70 -21.61 -0.40 3.08
C GLU A 70 -20.11 -0.05 3.18
N ASN A 71 -19.78 1.14 3.70
CA ASN A 71 -18.41 1.52 3.98
C ASN A 71 -17.87 0.78 5.22
N LEU A 72 -17.00 -0.19 5.00
CA LEU A 72 -16.40 -1.03 6.04
C LEU A 72 -15.25 -0.34 6.81
N GLY A 73 -14.88 0.89 6.41
CA GLY A 73 -13.66 1.56 6.82
C GLY A 73 -12.43 1.08 6.03
N ALA A 74 -11.38 1.89 6.06
CA ALA A 74 -10.21 1.67 5.21
C ALA A 74 -9.49 0.36 5.53
N ALA A 75 -9.16 0.09 6.80
CA ALA A 75 -8.40 -1.10 7.17
C ALA A 75 -9.07 -2.41 6.69
N ARG A 76 -10.39 -2.54 6.86
CA ARG A 76 -11.13 -3.70 6.37
C ARG A 76 -11.11 -3.79 4.85
N ASN A 77 -11.23 -2.66 4.15
CA ASN A 77 -11.21 -2.65 2.70
C ASN A 77 -9.82 -2.99 2.14
N PHE A 78 -8.75 -2.55 2.81
CA PHE A 78 -7.37 -2.97 2.52
C PHE A 78 -7.17 -4.48 2.70
N ASN A 79 -7.67 -5.04 3.80
CA ASN A 79 -7.57 -6.49 4.05
C ASN A 79 -8.42 -7.30 3.05
N ARG A 80 -9.61 -6.80 2.69
CA ARG A 80 -10.50 -7.46 1.74
C ARG A 80 -9.84 -7.71 0.38
N VAL A 81 -9.09 -6.77 -0.18
CA VAL A 81 -8.42 -6.99 -1.46
C VAL A 81 -7.34 -8.06 -1.35
N PHE A 82 -6.69 -8.21 -0.20
CA PHE A 82 -5.77 -9.31 0.04
C PHE A 82 -6.50 -10.65 0.19
N GLU A 83 -7.59 -10.72 0.93
CA GLU A 83 -8.42 -11.92 1.08
C GLU A 83 -8.94 -12.47 -0.27
N LEU A 84 -9.22 -11.58 -1.21
CA LEU A 84 -9.65 -11.91 -2.57
C LEU A 84 -8.51 -12.31 -3.51
N SER A 85 -7.26 -12.12 -3.09
CA SER A 85 -6.06 -12.35 -3.91
C SER A 85 -5.72 -13.82 -4.06
N ARG A 86 -5.02 -14.14 -5.18
CA ARG A 86 -4.62 -15.50 -5.51
C ARG A 86 -3.15 -15.61 -5.91
N GLY A 87 -2.48 -14.47 -6.08
CA GLY A 87 -1.10 -14.41 -6.56
C GLY A 87 -0.08 -14.93 -5.56
N GLU A 88 1.05 -15.42 -6.08
CA GLU A 88 2.25 -15.75 -5.30
C GLU A 88 2.77 -14.52 -4.57
N TYR A 89 2.72 -13.37 -5.26
CA TYR A 89 3.05 -12.05 -4.73
C TYR A 89 1.82 -11.18 -4.63
N PHE A 90 1.84 -10.25 -3.68
CA PHE A 90 0.78 -9.29 -3.46
C PHE A 90 1.34 -7.87 -3.25
N LYS A 91 0.65 -6.86 -3.75
CA LYS A 91 0.87 -5.46 -3.37
C LYS A 91 -0.45 -4.73 -3.18
N TRP A 92 -0.49 -3.79 -2.24
CA TRP A 92 -1.53 -2.78 -2.23
C TRP A 92 -1.22 -1.65 -3.22
N GLN A 93 -2.26 -1.14 -3.85
CA GLN A 93 -2.23 0.03 -4.71
C GLN A 93 -3.26 1.04 -4.21
N PRO A 94 -2.87 2.15 -3.59
CA PRO A 94 -3.79 3.26 -3.32
C PRO A 94 -4.44 3.79 -4.59
N ALA A 95 -5.68 4.26 -4.47
CA ALA A 95 -6.46 4.72 -5.62
C ALA A 95 -6.01 6.07 -6.18
N ASP A 96 -5.12 6.76 -5.47
CA ASP A 96 -4.57 8.09 -5.80
C ASP A 96 -3.07 8.09 -6.14
N GLU A 97 -2.44 6.91 -6.17
CA GLU A 97 -1.00 6.76 -6.44
C GLU A 97 -0.76 5.99 -7.76
N THR A 98 0.45 6.07 -8.30
CA THR A 98 0.81 5.43 -9.57
C THR A 98 2.13 4.68 -9.51
N ALA A 99 2.27 3.68 -10.37
CA ALA A 99 3.51 2.91 -10.55
C ALA A 99 4.01 3.03 -11.98
N GLU A 100 5.33 3.23 -12.15
CA GLU A 100 5.98 3.24 -13.45
C GLU A 100 5.92 1.85 -14.12
N PRO A 101 5.98 1.76 -15.45
CA PRO A 101 5.76 0.50 -16.18
C PRO A 101 6.64 -0.69 -15.76
N GLU A 102 7.86 -0.44 -15.30
CA GLU A 102 8.81 -1.48 -14.89
C GLU A 102 8.67 -1.91 -13.42
N PHE A 103 7.82 -1.26 -12.62
CA PHE A 103 7.74 -1.50 -11.17
C PHE A 103 7.55 -2.99 -10.84
N LEU A 104 6.53 -3.64 -11.41
CA LEU A 104 6.26 -5.05 -11.11
C LEU A 104 7.38 -5.97 -11.58
N ALA A 105 7.90 -5.75 -12.80
CA ALA A 105 8.97 -6.58 -13.35
C ALA A 105 10.23 -6.54 -12.48
N ARG A 106 10.61 -5.36 -12.00
CA ARG A 106 11.79 -5.17 -11.14
C ARG A 106 11.59 -5.80 -9.75
N CYS A 107 10.39 -5.62 -9.16
CA CYS A 107 10.10 -6.20 -7.85
C CYS A 107 10.03 -7.74 -7.90
N VAL A 108 9.39 -8.31 -8.93
CA VAL A 108 9.32 -9.76 -9.13
C VAL A 108 10.72 -10.35 -9.33
N ASP A 109 11.54 -9.75 -10.21
CA ASP A 109 12.91 -10.21 -10.46
C ASP A 109 13.76 -10.20 -9.18
N LEU A 110 13.64 -9.17 -8.34
CA LEU A 110 14.37 -9.11 -7.07
C LEU A 110 13.91 -10.20 -6.10
N LEU A 111 12.59 -10.40 -5.93
CA LEU A 111 12.08 -11.43 -5.03
C LEU A 111 12.40 -12.84 -5.53
N ASP A 112 12.39 -13.08 -6.84
CA ASP A 112 12.74 -14.39 -7.43
C ASP A 112 14.21 -14.75 -7.17
N ARG A 113 15.12 -13.77 -7.25
CA ARG A 113 16.55 -13.97 -7.03
C ARG A 113 16.94 -14.08 -5.55
N GLU A 114 16.18 -13.44 -4.66
CA GLU A 114 16.51 -13.31 -3.24
C GLU A 114 15.42 -13.94 -2.35
N PRO A 115 15.45 -15.26 -2.13
CA PRO A 115 14.40 -15.96 -1.37
C PRO A 115 14.27 -15.51 0.09
N THR A 116 15.30 -14.90 0.65
CA THR A 116 15.33 -14.37 2.03
C THR A 116 14.58 -13.04 2.19
N LEU A 117 14.26 -12.38 1.06
CA LEU A 117 13.47 -11.16 1.08
C LEU A 117 11.98 -11.49 1.12
N VAL A 118 11.26 -10.77 1.97
CA VAL A 118 9.80 -10.87 2.11
C VAL A 118 9.06 -9.78 1.35
N LEU A 119 9.77 -8.67 1.08
CA LEU A 119 9.24 -7.48 0.43
C LEU A 119 10.30 -6.88 -0.51
N ALA A 120 9.88 -6.44 -1.69
CA ALA A 120 10.65 -5.63 -2.62
C ALA A 120 9.94 -4.28 -2.85
N CYS A 121 10.67 -3.18 -2.71
CA CYS A 121 10.17 -1.83 -2.98
C CYS A 121 11.16 -1.04 -3.84
N THR A 122 10.72 0.10 -4.34
CA THR A 122 11.54 1.04 -5.13
C THR A 122 11.73 2.34 -4.36
N GLN A 123 12.57 3.22 -4.87
CA GLN A 123 12.51 4.62 -4.49
C GLN A 123 11.20 5.23 -5.01
N PHE A 124 10.77 6.34 -4.42
CA PHE A 124 9.50 6.95 -4.79
C PHE A 124 9.60 8.47 -4.99
N MET A 125 8.70 8.97 -5.82
CA MET A 125 8.47 10.39 -6.02
C MET A 125 7.27 10.82 -5.16
N MET A 126 7.34 12.00 -4.56
CA MET A 126 6.22 12.66 -3.88
C MET A 126 5.75 13.80 -4.77
N ARG A 127 4.56 13.67 -5.35
CA ARG A 127 3.92 14.70 -6.16
C ARG A 127 2.93 15.50 -5.32
N ASP A 128 3.22 16.78 -5.11
CA ASP A 128 2.31 17.71 -4.41
C ASP A 128 1.44 18.45 -5.43
N GLU A 129 0.19 18.03 -5.58
CA GLU A 129 -0.76 18.60 -6.53
C GLU A 129 -1.13 20.06 -6.20
N LEU A 130 -1.04 20.47 -4.94
CA LEU A 130 -1.40 21.83 -4.53
C LEU A 130 -0.27 22.81 -4.81
N LYS A 131 0.97 22.34 -4.77
CA LYS A 131 2.15 23.17 -5.06
C LYS A 131 2.66 23.00 -6.47
N GLY A 132 2.17 21.98 -7.21
CA GLY A 132 2.66 21.61 -8.53
C GLY A 132 4.14 21.17 -8.51
N THR A 133 4.62 20.59 -7.40
CA THR A 133 6.02 20.17 -7.25
C THR A 133 6.17 18.66 -7.11
N THR A 134 7.31 18.15 -7.59
CA THR A 134 7.68 16.74 -7.41
C THR A 134 9.00 16.68 -6.64
N GLN A 135 9.04 15.87 -5.57
CA GLN A 135 10.22 15.59 -4.78
C GLN A 135 10.64 14.14 -5.00
N PHE A 136 11.93 13.91 -5.20
CA PHE A 136 12.50 12.58 -5.31
C PHE A 136 12.99 12.13 -3.93
N LEU A 137 12.33 11.13 -3.37
CA LEU A 137 12.62 10.63 -2.04
C LEU A 137 13.32 9.27 -2.17
N LYS A 138 14.56 9.21 -1.74
CA LYS A 138 15.22 7.93 -1.49
C LYS A 138 14.41 7.24 -0.40
N GLY A 139 13.88 6.07 -0.71
CA GLY A 139 13.17 5.28 0.29
C GLY A 139 14.09 5.07 1.50
N ALA A 140 13.50 5.01 2.67
CA ALA A 140 14.24 4.84 3.94
C ALA A 140 15.15 3.60 3.97
N THR A 141 14.98 2.69 3.02
CA THR A 141 15.78 1.45 2.88
C THR A 141 17.09 1.65 2.12
N ALA A 142 17.30 2.77 1.39
CA ALA A 142 18.48 2.96 0.53
C ALA A 142 19.83 2.96 1.32
N ASP A 143 19.80 3.46 2.54
CA ASP A 143 20.98 3.55 3.40
C ASP A 143 21.01 2.47 4.51
N TYR A 144 20.01 1.58 4.51
CA TYR A 144 19.83 0.59 5.55
C TYR A 144 19.77 -0.82 4.95
N GLU A 145 20.76 -1.65 5.24
CA GLU A 145 20.76 -3.08 4.92
C GLU A 145 19.58 -3.80 5.61
N ILE A 146 18.33 -3.49 5.25
CA ILE A 146 17.13 -4.17 5.77
C ILE A 146 17.11 -5.65 5.31
N GLY A 147 18.03 -6.02 4.41
CA GLY A 147 18.33 -7.41 4.04
C GLY A 147 19.29 -8.15 4.98
N SER A 148 19.71 -7.57 6.11
CA SER A 148 20.59 -8.26 7.07
C SER A 148 20.04 -9.64 7.48
N PRO A 149 20.85 -10.70 7.56
CA PRO A 149 20.41 -12.01 8.07
C PRO A 149 19.97 -11.96 9.54
N SER A 150 20.47 -10.98 10.31
CA SER A 150 20.08 -10.79 11.72
C SER A 150 18.71 -10.13 11.82
N THR A 151 17.73 -10.85 12.41
CA THR A 151 16.38 -10.33 12.69
C THR A 151 16.42 -9.09 13.57
N TYR A 152 17.29 -9.06 14.59
CA TYR A 152 17.47 -7.89 15.45
C TYR A 152 17.99 -6.68 14.67
N ALA A 153 18.98 -6.87 13.78
CA ALA A 153 19.50 -5.78 12.97
C ALA A 153 18.44 -5.22 12.01
N ARG A 154 17.65 -6.08 11.37
CA ARG A 154 16.53 -5.67 10.51
C ARG A 154 15.48 -4.87 11.27
N PHE A 155 15.03 -5.39 12.42
CA PHE A 155 14.06 -4.72 13.28
C PHE A 155 14.54 -3.34 13.73
N ARG A 156 15.76 -3.27 14.28
CA ARG A 156 16.35 -2.00 14.74
C ARG A 156 16.42 -0.96 13.62
N LYS A 157 16.81 -1.36 12.42
CA LYS A 157 16.90 -0.48 11.26
C LYS A 157 15.54 0.02 10.80
N LEU A 158 14.56 -0.88 10.69
CA LEU A 158 13.19 -0.50 10.34
C LEU A 158 12.64 0.52 11.34
N PHE A 159 12.89 0.34 12.63
CA PHE A 159 12.39 1.22 13.67
C PHE A 159 12.89 2.66 13.56
N VAL A 160 14.12 2.86 13.06
CA VAL A 160 14.69 4.21 12.82
C VAL A 160 14.00 4.92 11.66
N VAL A 161 13.39 4.18 10.73
CA VAL A 161 12.83 4.73 9.49
C VAL A 161 11.29 4.71 9.46
N LEU A 162 10.64 4.18 10.49
CA LEU A 162 9.17 4.19 10.62
C LEU A 162 8.61 5.61 10.56
N GLY A 163 7.48 5.78 9.87
CA GLY A 163 6.82 7.06 9.70
C GLY A 163 7.13 7.78 8.38
N HIS A 164 8.13 7.31 7.60
CA HIS A 164 8.42 7.83 6.26
C HIS A 164 8.53 6.69 5.22
N ASN A 165 7.89 5.56 5.51
CA ASN A 165 8.21 4.30 4.86
C ASN A 165 7.20 3.96 3.75
N GLY A 166 7.54 4.29 2.50
CA GLY A 166 6.79 3.82 1.32
C GLY A 166 6.91 2.31 1.05
N ALA A 167 7.59 1.53 1.90
CA ALA A 167 7.76 0.09 1.73
C ALA A 167 6.44 -0.68 1.73
N ILE A 168 5.40 -0.17 2.42
CA ILE A 168 4.07 -0.79 2.44
C ILE A 168 3.46 -0.92 1.03
N TRP A 169 3.87 -0.05 0.10
CA TRP A 169 3.43 -0.09 -1.30
C TRP A 169 4.28 -1.01 -2.18
N GLY A 170 5.25 -1.71 -1.60
CA GLY A 170 6.08 -2.70 -2.26
C GLY A 170 5.35 -3.98 -2.62
N LEU A 171 6.03 -4.86 -3.36
CA LEU A 171 5.58 -6.21 -3.67
C LEU A 171 6.02 -7.17 -2.57
N MET A 172 5.13 -8.03 -2.10
CA MET A 172 5.33 -8.89 -0.92
C MET A 172 4.99 -10.35 -1.25
N ARG A 173 5.59 -11.30 -0.53
CA ARG A 173 5.20 -12.71 -0.62
C ARG A 173 3.86 -12.95 0.05
N SER A 174 2.84 -13.34 -0.71
CA SER A 174 1.47 -13.55 -0.20
C SER A 174 1.40 -14.57 0.94
N GLN A 175 2.23 -15.61 0.89
CA GLN A 175 2.24 -16.64 1.94
C GLN A 175 2.60 -16.06 3.30
N LEU A 176 3.58 -15.13 3.35
CA LEU A 176 4.02 -14.53 4.60
C LEU A 176 3.02 -13.49 5.14
N LEU A 177 2.26 -12.83 4.26
CA LEU A 177 1.19 -11.92 4.67
C LEU A 177 0.08 -12.67 5.42
N LYS A 178 -0.25 -13.89 5.02
CA LYS A 178 -1.24 -14.73 5.71
C LYS A 178 -0.89 -15.05 7.15
N GLU A 179 0.39 -14.91 7.51
CA GLU A 179 0.91 -15.13 8.86
C GLU A 179 1.01 -13.86 9.69
N THR A 180 0.53 -12.73 9.17
CA THR A 180 0.46 -11.43 9.87
C THR A 180 -0.96 -11.10 10.25
N HIS A 181 -1.11 -10.05 11.05
CA HIS A 181 -2.43 -9.51 11.39
C HIS A 181 -2.99 -8.54 10.32
N LEU A 182 -2.27 -8.35 9.21
CA LEU A 182 -2.58 -7.37 8.17
C LEU A 182 -2.77 -5.94 8.73
N ILE A 183 -3.60 -5.12 8.08
CA ILE A 183 -3.85 -3.75 8.52
C ILE A 183 -4.94 -3.73 9.59
N ARG A 184 -4.59 -3.27 10.79
CA ARG A 184 -5.51 -3.15 11.93
C ARG A 184 -6.19 -1.78 12.00
N HIS A 185 -7.23 -1.67 12.84
CA HIS A 185 -8.04 -0.45 13.01
C HIS A 185 -7.45 0.49 14.09
N PHE A 186 -6.21 0.97 13.88
CA PHE A 186 -5.61 1.99 14.75
C PHE A 186 -4.55 2.79 14.00
N PRO A 187 -4.23 4.04 14.42
CA PRO A 187 -3.17 4.85 13.82
C PRO A 187 -1.80 4.17 13.92
N GLY A 188 -1.06 4.08 12.79
CA GLY A 188 0.24 3.40 12.72
C GLY A 188 0.13 1.87 12.57
N ALA A 189 -1.04 1.36 12.18
CA ALA A 189 -1.22 -0.07 11.90
C ALA A 189 -0.36 -0.57 10.73
N ASP A 190 -0.07 0.29 9.77
CA ASP A 190 0.87 0.08 8.67
C ASP A 190 2.30 -0.13 9.17
N ASP A 191 2.76 0.69 10.12
CA ASP A 191 4.06 0.51 10.76
C ASP A 191 4.14 -0.82 11.54
N CYS A 192 3.08 -1.17 12.29
CA CYS A 192 3.00 -2.44 12.99
C CYS A 192 3.03 -3.64 12.04
N PHE A 193 2.33 -3.54 10.91
CA PHE A 193 2.35 -4.56 9.87
C PHE A 193 3.76 -4.74 9.28
N LEU A 194 4.46 -3.64 8.97
CA LEU A 194 5.84 -3.72 8.48
C LEU A 194 6.79 -4.32 9.53
N VAL A 195 6.58 -4.06 10.82
CA VAL A 195 7.33 -4.71 11.91
C VAL A 195 7.08 -6.21 11.92
N GLU A 196 5.82 -6.67 11.83
CA GLU A 196 5.53 -8.11 11.74
C GLU A 196 6.22 -8.75 10.52
N LEU A 197 6.22 -8.06 9.39
CA LEU A 197 6.77 -8.58 8.15
C LEU A 197 8.31 -8.67 8.18
N ILE A 198 9.02 -7.64 8.72
CA ILE A 198 10.49 -7.64 8.79
C ILE A 198 11.06 -8.74 9.72
N LEU A 199 10.26 -9.19 10.69
CA LEU A 199 10.64 -10.32 11.54
C LEU A 199 10.71 -11.63 10.75
N LYS A 200 9.97 -11.75 9.63
CA LYS A 200 9.90 -12.94 8.79
C LYS A 200 11.01 -12.99 7.71
N GLY A 201 11.59 -11.86 7.33
CA GLY A 201 12.67 -11.81 6.34
C GLY A 201 13.10 -10.38 6.02
N GLY A 202 14.03 -10.22 5.08
CA GLY A 202 14.56 -8.93 4.67
C GLY A 202 13.61 -8.15 3.75
N PHE A 203 13.81 -6.83 3.67
CA PHE A 203 13.23 -5.98 2.64
C PHE A 203 14.33 -5.61 1.64
N GLY A 204 14.04 -5.76 0.36
CA GLY A 204 14.93 -5.35 -0.73
C GLY A 204 14.48 -4.02 -1.34
N GLN A 205 15.43 -3.18 -1.67
CA GLN A 205 15.17 -1.92 -2.36
C GLN A 205 15.84 -1.86 -3.73
N ILE A 206 15.05 -1.46 -4.71
CA ILE A 206 15.47 -1.17 -6.07
C ILE A 206 15.81 0.33 -6.13
N PRO A 207 17.04 0.73 -6.54
CA PRO A 207 17.49 2.12 -6.51
C PRO A 207 16.92 2.95 -7.69
N GLU A 208 15.70 2.69 -8.09
CA GLU A 208 15.01 3.36 -9.19
C GLU A 208 13.71 4.00 -8.68
N TYR A 209 13.34 5.16 -9.22
CA TYR A 209 12.11 5.88 -8.88
C TYR A 209 10.97 5.35 -9.73
N LEU A 210 10.33 4.25 -9.27
CA LEU A 210 9.27 3.56 -10.01
C LEU A 210 7.90 3.65 -9.36
N TYR A 211 7.76 4.50 -8.33
CA TYR A 211 6.50 4.69 -7.63
C TYR A 211 6.27 6.16 -7.31
N THR A 212 5.04 6.66 -7.55
CA THR A 212 4.66 8.03 -7.27
C THR A 212 3.57 8.06 -6.21
N MET A 213 3.91 8.62 -5.05
CA MET A 213 2.98 8.98 -4.00
C MET A 213 2.43 10.38 -4.28
N ARG A 214 1.14 10.58 -4.02
CA ARG A 214 0.47 11.85 -4.29
C ARG A 214 0.04 12.54 -3.00
N THR A 215 0.22 13.86 -2.95
CA THR A 215 -0.32 14.72 -1.91
C THR A 215 -1.35 15.66 -2.52
N HIS A 216 -2.59 15.62 -2.04
CA HIS A 216 -3.70 16.45 -2.50
C HIS A 216 -4.56 16.91 -1.31
N SER A 217 -5.57 17.74 -1.54
CA SER A 217 -6.38 18.34 -0.47
C SER A 217 -7.14 17.34 0.40
N GLN A 218 -7.45 16.17 -0.15
CA GLN A 218 -8.17 15.08 0.53
C GLN A 218 -7.22 13.98 1.04
N ALA A 219 -5.90 14.11 0.86
CA ALA A 219 -4.94 13.12 1.31
C ALA A 219 -4.90 13.05 2.84
N TYR A 220 -4.90 11.84 3.39
CA TYR A 220 -4.97 11.56 4.83
C TYR A 220 -3.98 12.37 5.68
N HIS A 221 -2.72 12.44 5.28
CA HIS A 221 -1.70 13.18 6.03
C HIS A 221 -1.95 14.69 6.09
N ARG A 222 -2.68 15.28 5.13
CA ARG A 222 -3.07 16.69 5.18
C ARG A 222 -4.28 16.95 6.04
N ILE A 223 -5.18 16.00 6.18
CA ILE A 223 -6.29 16.08 7.13
C ILE A 223 -5.72 16.14 8.55
N LYS A 224 -4.71 15.32 8.84
CA LYS A 224 -3.99 15.33 10.12
C LYS A 224 -3.29 16.65 10.43
N ASP A 225 -2.68 17.31 9.44
CA ASP A 225 -1.98 18.59 9.62
C ASP A 225 -2.93 19.78 9.88
N ARG A 226 -4.17 19.71 9.39
CA ARG A 226 -5.18 20.78 9.60
C ARG A 226 -5.80 20.79 10.98
N GLN A 227 -5.76 19.67 11.65
CA GLN A 227 -6.41 19.48 12.94
C GLN A 227 -5.36 19.09 13.97
N ASN A 228 -4.88 20.07 14.75
CA ASN A 228 -3.97 19.86 15.88
C ASN A 228 -4.62 19.03 17.00
N GLY A 229 -5.16 17.83 16.70
CA GLY A 229 -5.79 16.99 17.70
C GLY A 229 -6.43 15.72 17.16
N LEU A 230 -6.90 14.87 18.08
CA LEU A 230 -7.58 13.59 17.82
C LEU A 230 -8.90 13.74 17.05
N GLU A 231 -9.51 14.92 17.04
CA GLU A 231 -10.79 15.24 16.38
C GLU A 231 -10.74 15.01 14.86
N GLY A 232 -9.60 15.20 14.22
CA GLY A 232 -9.43 14.95 12.77
C GLY A 232 -9.36 13.48 12.36
N LEU A 233 -9.16 12.59 13.30
CA LEU A 233 -9.13 11.15 13.04
C LEU A 233 -10.54 10.57 12.86
N GLU A 234 -11.57 11.22 13.41
CA GLU A 234 -12.97 10.79 13.30
C GLU A 234 -13.51 11.02 11.87
N GLU A 235 -13.15 12.15 11.25
CA GLU A 235 -13.61 12.49 9.89
C GLU A 235 -12.89 11.68 8.79
N ALA A 236 -11.71 11.16 9.07
CA ALA A 236 -10.92 10.44 8.08
C ALA A 236 -11.48 9.04 7.71
N HIS A 237 -12.53 8.56 8.36
CA HIS A 237 -13.12 7.22 8.18
C HIS A 237 -12.12 6.04 8.22
N TRP A 238 -10.86 6.31 8.63
CA TRP A 238 -9.83 5.29 8.72
C TRP A 238 -9.95 4.48 10.00
N PHE A 239 -10.47 5.10 11.07
CA PHE A 239 -10.55 4.52 12.40
C PHE A 239 -11.97 4.60 12.96
N ASP A 240 -12.40 3.57 13.65
CA ASP A 240 -13.60 3.60 14.48
C ASP A 240 -13.19 4.19 15.86
N PRO A 241 -13.58 5.44 16.17
CA PRO A 241 -13.17 6.10 17.42
C PRO A 241 -13.72 5.41 18.66
N THR A 242 -14.82 4.64 18.52
CA THR A 242 -15.44 3.92 19.63
C THR A 242 -14.65 2.69 20.07
N LYS A 243 -13.67 2.25 19.26
CA LYS A 243 -12.82 1.06 19.52
C LYS A 243 -11.36 1.40 19.83
N LEU A 244 -11.01 2.67 19.91
CA LEU A 244 -9.68 3.13 20.26
C LEU A 244 -9.40 2.92 21.76
N HIS A 245 -8.84 1.78 22.12
CA HIS A 245 -8.14 1.65 23.39
C HIS A 245 -6.76 2.32 23.27
N ILE A 246 -6.69 3.60 23.64
CA ILE A 246 -5.51 4.48 23.56
C ILE A 246 -4.48 4.05 24.61
N TRP A 247 -3.67 3.02 24.33
CA TRP A 247 -2.53 2.67 25.19
C TRP A 247 -1.16 2.91 24.53
N VAL A 248 -1.10 3.39 23.28
CA VAL A 248 0.16 3.50 22.54
C VAL A 248 0.76 4.92 22.49
N LEU A 249 -0.05 5.96 22.70
CA LEU A 249 0.39 7.35 22.53
C LEU A 249 1.41 7.92 23.54
N PRO A 250 1.51 7.48 24.82
CA PRO A 250 2.52 8.02 25.73
C PRO A 250 3.94 7.53 25.48
N TYR A 251 4.14 6.40 24.81
CA TYR A 251 5.47 5.80 24.62
C TYR A 251 6.33 6.51 23.58
N TRP A 252 5.71 7.04 22.52
CA TRP A 252 6.44 7.66 21.39
C TRP A 252 7.00 9.06 21.71
N ARG A 253 6.41 9.78 22.67
CA ARG A 253 6.88 11.13 23.06
C ARG A 253 8.08 11.14 24.03
N ARG A 254 8.49 10.00 24.55
CA ARG A 254 9.61 9.90 25.53
C ARG A 254 10.91 9.36 24.94
N LEU A 255 10.96 9.10 23.64
CA LEU A 255 12.14 8.54 22.97
C LEU A 255 12.84 9.57 22.05
N TRP A 256 12.42 10.83 22.07
CA TRP A 256 13.07 11.98 21.43
C TRP A 256 13.30 13.09 22.44
#